data_91a585159f7c7544f9a004ecf33d66dc
#
_entry.id   91a585159f7c7544f9a004ecf33d66dc
#
_cell.length_a   1.000
_cell.length_b   1.000
_cell.length_c   1.000
_cell.angle_alpha   90.00
_cell.angle_beta   90.00
_cell.angle_gamma   90.00
#
_symmetry.space_group_name_H-M   'P 1'
#
loop_
_entity.id
_entity.type
_entity.pdbx_description
1 polymer ?
#
loop_
_entity_poly.entity_id
_entity_poly.type
_entity_poly.pdbx_seq_one_letter_code
_entity_poly.pdbx_strand_id
1 'polypeptide(L)'
;MVRYLFALSIATLTMFAPVIAAEFGTKEEAIAMVKRIQEQFKKEGPDITFKAASDKSVKEYHDRDLYPFIYDMKGVNVAHGARPALIGKKLIDLKDQDGKYLIREMLKIAEGPGSGWVDYKWPNPITNKIEDKSSYIEKMGNYFVGVGIYKQ
;
A
#
# COMPACT_ATOMS: atom_id res chain seq x y z
N MET A 1 70.25 19.29 -12.44
CA MET A 1 68.94 19.43 -13.10
C MET A 1 67.90 18.62 -12.32
N VAL A 2 67.06 19.24 -11.52
CA VAL A 2 66.02 18.59 -10.71
C VAL A 2 64.70 18.81 -11.42
N ARG A 3 64.05 17.71 -11.88
CA ARG A 3 62.75 17.73 -12.54
C ARG A 3 61.67 17.54 -11.47
N TYR A 4 60.88 18.57 -11.16
CA TYR A 4 59.69 18.48 -10.31
C TYR A 4 58.53 17.96 -11.16
N LEU A 5 58.01 16.77 -10.83
CA LEU A 5 56.76 16.24 -11.32
C LEU A 5 55.63 16.77 -10.45
N PHE A 6 54.82 17.68 -11.01
CA PHE A 6 53.55 18.10 -10.40
C PHE A 6 52.50 17.01 -10.64
N ALA A 7 52.07 16.33 -9.58
CA ALA A 7 50.95 15.45 -9.61
C ALA A 7 49.65 16.28 -9.47
N LEU A 8 48.86 16.33 -10.52
CA LEU A 8 47.54 17.02 -10.55
C LEU A 8 46.50 16.05 -9.97
N SER A 9 46.13 16.22 -8.69
CA SER A 9 44.99 15.50 -8.07
C SER A 9 43.68 16.07 -8.55
N ILE A 10 42.98 15.33 -9.40
CA ILE A 10 41.60 15.66 -9.80
C ILE A 10 40.67 15.12 -8.67
N ALA A 11 40.18 16.03 -7.83
CA ALA A 11 39.13 15.72 -6.87
C ALA A 11 37.78 15.64 -7.60
N THR A 12 37.26 14.44 -7.80
CA THR A 12 35.90 14.24 -8.31
C THR A 12 34.90 14.55 -7.20
N LEU A 13 34.26 15.71 -7.29
CA LEU A 13 33.16 16.12 -6.42
C LEU A 13 31.89 15.37 -6.85
N THR A 14 31.57 14.27 -6.15
CA THR A 14 30.29 13.58 -6.33
C THR A 14 29.17 14.44 -5.73
N MET A 15 28.41 15.11 -6.58
CA MET A 15 27.19 15.81 -6.18
C MET A 15 26.13 14.75 -5.83
N PHE A 16 25.87 14.57 -4.52
CA PHE A 16 24.66 13.91 -4.06
C PHE A 16 23.49 14.89 -4.25
N ALA A 17 22.66 14.69 -5.29
CA ALA A 17 21.38 15.35 -5.38
C ALA A 17 20.51 14.87 -4.20
N PRO A 18 19.84 15.76 -3.46
CA PRO A 18 18.90 15.36 -2.43
C PRO A 18 17.77 14.57 -3.10
N VAL A 19 17.58 13.31 -2.68
CA VAL A 19 16.38 12.54 -3.04
C VAL A 19 15.23 13.20 -2.30
N ILE A 20 14.45 14.02 -2.99
CA ILE A 20 13.18 14.53 -2.46
C ILE A 20 12.28 13.30 -2.37
N ALA A 21 11.97 12.86 -1.15
CA ALA A 21 10.99 11.81 -0.94
C ALA A 21 9.67 12.23 -1.61
N ALA A 22 9.10 11.34 -2.43
CA ALA A 22 7.81 11.61 -3.05
C ALA A 22 6.75 11.84 -1.97
N GLU A 23 5.89 12.85 -2.16
CA GLU A 23 4.83 13.21 -1.21
C GLU A 23 3.78 12.08 -1.07
N PHE A 24 3.63 11.27 -2.12
CA PHE A 24 2.68 10.16 -2.21
C PHE A 24 3.39 8.84 -2.51
N GLY A 25 2.74 7.74 -2.15
CA GLY A 25 3.23 6.39 -2.43
C GLY A 25 3.16 6.01 -3.91
N THR A 26 4.03 5.09 -4.32
CA THR A 26 4.09 4.57 -5.69
C THR A 26 3.42 3.19 -5.80
N LYS A 27 3.17 2.74 -7.04
CA LYS A 27 2.63 1.39 -7.32
C LYS A 27 3.57 0.29 -6.80
N GLU A 28 4.86 0.47 -6.97
CA GLU A 28 5.90 -0.45 -6.54
C GLU A 28 5.93 -0.58 -5.01
N GLU A 29 5.80 0.55 -4.31
CA GLU A 29 5.74 0.57 -2.84
C GLU A 29 4.46 -0.08 -2.31
N ALA A 30 3.31 0.13 -2.97
CA ALA A 30 2.06 -0.53 -2.62
C ALA A 30 2.15 -2.05 -2.78
N ILE A 31 2.69 -2.55 -3.90
CA ILE A 31 2.94 -3.98 -4.13
C ILE A 31 3.90 -4.53 -3.07
N ALA A 32 5.00 -3.84 -2.79
CA ALA A 32 5.98 -4.26 -1.79
C ALA A 32 5.35 -4.37 -0.39
N MET A 33 4.47 -3.42 -0.02
CA MET A 33 3.76 -3.46 1.26
C MET A 33 2.80 -4.67 1.33
N VAL A 34 2.06 -4.98 0.25
CA VAL A 34 1.22 -6.18 0.18
C VAL A 34 2.05 -7.45 0.40
N LYS A 35 3.21 -7.56 -0.24
CA LYS A 35 4.11 -8.72 -0.09
C LYS A 35 4.61 -8.88 1.35
N ARG A 36 5.04 -7.79 2.02
CA ARG A 36 5.45 -7.86 3.44
C ARG A 36 4.32 -8.35 4.34
N ILE A 37 3.09 -7.89 4.12
CA ILE A 37 1.93 -8.33 4.89
C ILE A 37 1.65 -9.82 4.67
N GLN A 38 1.77 -10.32 3.44
CA GLN A 38 1.62 -11.74 3.13
C GLN A 38 2.70 -12.61 3.80
N GLU A 39 3.93 -12.11 3.85
CA GLU A 39 5.03 -12.79 4.55
C GLU A 39 4.77 -12.88 6.05
N GLN A 40 4.33 -11.78 6.67
CA GLN A 40 3.92 -11.80 8.08
C GLN A 40 2.75 -12.76 8.30
N PHE A 41 1.74 -12.75 7.43
CA PHE A 41 0.59 -13.64 7.54
C PHE A 41 1.00 -15.13 7.50
N LYS A 42 1.92 -15.50 6.62
CA LYS A 42 2.47 -16.86 6.53
C LYS A 42 3.23 -17.25 7.79
N LYS A 43 3.98 -16.32 8.38
CA LYS A 43 4.86 -16.55 9.53
C LYS A 43 4.12 -16.53 10.86
N GLU A 44 3.21 -15.59 11.05
CA GLU A 44 2.63 -15.24 12.36
C GLU A 44 1.11 -15.45 12.43
N GLY A 45 0.47 -15.75 11.29
CA GLY A 45 -0.96 -16.02 11.20
C GLY A 45 -1.83 -14.75 11.14
N PRO A 46 -3.17 -14.94 11.07
CA PRO A 46 -4.13 -13.88 10.83
C PRO A 46 -4.19 -12.83 11.95
N ASP A 47 -4.27 -13.25 13.22
CA ASP A 47 -4.55 -12.33 14.32
C ASP A 47 -3.45 -11.27 14.50
N ILE A 48 -2.19 -11.70 14.46
CA ILE A 48 -1.03 -10.80 14.57
C ILE A 48 -0.96 -9.88 13.36
N THR A 49 -1.16 -10.41 12.16
CA THR A 49 -1.11 -9.63 10.92
C THR A 49 -2.23 -8.59 10.86
N PHE A 50 -3.46 -8.94 11.22
CA PHE A 50 -4.60 -8.00 11.17
C PHE A 50 -4.44 -6.89 12.20
N LYS A 51 -3.92 -7.21 13.38
CA LYS A 51 -3.59 -6.21 14.40
C LYS A 51 -2.52 -5.25 13.90
N ALA A 52 -1.41 -5.77 13.36
CA ALA A 52 -0.32 -4.94 12.83
C ALA A 52 -0.77 -4.08 11.63
N ALA A 53 -1.56 -4.64 10.71
CA ALA A 53 -2.11 -3.90 9.56
C ALA A 53 -3.07 -2.77 9.95
N SER A 54 -3.70 -2.86 11.11
CA SER A 54 -4.64 -1.83 11.62
C SER A 54 -3.98 -0.82 12.55
N ASP A 55 -2.76 -1.07 13.02
CA ASP A 55 -2.04 -0.22 13.97
C ASP A 55 -1.17 0.80 13.24
N LYS A 56 -1.59 2.07 13.28
CA LYS A 56 -0.88 3.20 12.67
C LYS A 56 0.54 3.45 13.20
N SER A 57 0.89 2.88 14.35
CA SER A 57 2.25 2.96 14.91
C SER A 57 3.25 2.06 14.17
N VAL A 58 2.76 1.02 13.48
CA VAL A 58 3.56 0.10 12.65
C VAL A 58 3.93 0.79 11.34
N LYS A 59 5.04 1.50 11.33
CA LYS A 59 5.49 2.33 10.19
C LYS A 59 5.79 1.53 8.92
N GLU A 60 6.08 0.25 9.06
CA GLU A 60 6.26 -0.67 7.94
C GLU A 60 5.01 -0.82 7.07
N TYR A 61 3.81 -0.62 7.67
CA TYR A 61 2.51 -0.72 7.01
C TYR A 61 1.77 0.60 6.87
N HIS A 62 2.38 1.72 7.31
CA HIS A 62 1.78 3.06 7.24
C HIS A 62 2.84 4.07 6.82
N ASP A 63 2.88 4.37 5.54
CA ASP A 63 3.83 5.31 4.95
C ASP A 63 3.10 6.32 4.06
N ARG A 64 3.15 7.59 4.42
CA ARG A 64 2.47 8.68 3.70
C ARG A 64 0.96 8.38 3.52
N ASP A 65 0.48 8.24 2.29
CA ASP A 65 -0.89 7.86 1.94
C ASP A 65 -1.10 6.34 1.82
N LEU A 66 -0.02 5.54 1.92
CA LEU A 66 -0.09 4.08 1.86
C LEU A 66 -0.55 3.49 3.18
N TYR A 67 -1.56 2.66 3.12
CA TYR A 67 -2.07 1.84 4.23
C TYR A 67 -2.74 0.59 3.72
N PRO A 68 -2.70 -0.53 4.48
CA PRO A 68 -3.34 -1.77 4.08
C PRO A 68 -4.81 -1.81 4.50
N PHE A 69 -5.54 -2.66 3.79
CA PHE A 69 -6.83 -3.18 4.20
C PHE A 69 -6.92 -4.67 3.87
N ILE A 70 -7.64 -5.42 4.70
CA ILE A 70 -7.80 -6.86 4.53
C ILE A 70 -9.29 -7.19 4.68
N TYR A 71 -9.78 -8.03 3.77
CA TYR A 71 -11.14 -8.54 3.79
C TYR A 71 -11.12 -10.07 3.72
N ASP A 72 -12.12 -10.70 4.33
CA ASP A 72 -12.40 -12.10 4.05
C ASP A 72 -13.11 -12.27 2.69
N MET A 73 -13.23 -13.51 2.21
CA MET A 73 -13.86 -13.82 0.92
C MET A 73 -15.39 -13.65 0.93
N LYS A 74 -15.99 -13.23 2.06
CA LYS A 74 -17.41 -12.86 2.18
C LYS A 74 -17.61 -11.33 2.17
N GLY A 75 -16.52 -10.57 2.03
CA GLY A 75 -16.52 -9.10 2.02
C GLY A 75 -16.62 -8.46 3.40
N VAL A 76 -16.24 -9.18 4.47
CA VAL A 76 -16.11 -8.60 5.81
C VAL A 76 -14.72 -8.00 5.96
N ASN A 77 -14.64 -6.74 6.36
CA ASN A 77 -13.36 -6.09 6.66
C ASN A 77 -12.78 -6.65 7.95
N VAL A 78 -11.57 -7.20 7.94
CA VAL A 78 -10.88 -7.76 9.10
C VAL A 78 -9.70 -6.90 9.58
N ALA A 79 -9.19 -6.01 8.72
CA ALA A 79 -8.16 -5.03 9.09
C ALA A 79 -8.22 -3.81 8.17
N HIS A 80 -7.96 -2.61 8.73
CA HIS A 80 -7.95 -1.38 7.95
C HIS A 80 -7.06 -0.30 8.57
N GLY A 81 -5.96 0.01 7.92
CA GLY A 81 -4.95 0.94 8.43
C GLY A 81 -5.40 2.38 8.60
N ALA A 82 -6.37 2.87 7.81
CA ALA A 82 -6.84 4.25 7.89
C ALA A 82 -8.19 4.43 8.59
N ARG A 83 -9.07 3.41 8.55
CA ARG A 83 -10.46 3.50 9.02
C ARG A 83 -10.86 2.31 9.90
N PRO A 84 -10.48 2.29 11.17
CA PRO A 84 -10.81 1.20 12.10
C PRO A 84 -12.33 0.95 12.24
N ALA A 85 -13.15 1.99 12.04
CA ALA A 85 -14.62 1.88 12.10
C ALA A 85 -15.23 0.95 11.04
N LEU A 86 -14.48 0.51 10.03
CA LEU A 86 -14.92 -0.46 9.02
C LEU A 86 -14.69 -1.91 9.46
N ILE A 87 -13.81 -2.15 10.41
CA ILE A 87 -13.46 -3.50 10.88
C ILE A 87 -14.70 -4.19 11.46
N GLY A 88 -14.92 -5.45 11.05
CA GLY A 88 -16.08 -6.26 11.40
C GLY A 88 -17.33 -6.04 10.54
N LYS A 89 -17.31 -5.04 9.66
CA LYS A 89 -18.46 -4.75 8.79
C LYS A 89 -18.41 -5.57 7.50
N LYS A 90 -19.55 -6.12 7.09
CA LYS A 90 -19.72 -6.71 5.76
C LYS A 90 -19.99 -5.60 4.75
N LEU A 91 -19.05 -5.38 3.82
CA LEU A 91 -19.04 -4.25 2.91
C LEU A 91 -19.15 -4.66 1.43
N ILE A 92 -19.66 -5.87 1.17
CA ILE A 92 -19.80 -6.41 -0.18
C ILE A 92 -20.65 -5.53 -1.10
N ASP A 93 -21.62 -4.79 -0.52
CA ASP A 93 -22.53 -3.90 -1.25
C ASP A 93 -22.12 -2.42 -1.18
N LEU A 94 -20.93 -2.14 -0.61
CA LEU A 94 -20.40 -0.79 -0.55
C LEU A 94 -20.12 -0.27 -1.96
N LYS A 95 -20.70 0.88 -2.27
CA LYS A 95 -20.43 1.60 -3.49
C LYS A 95 -19.54 2.81 -3.23
N ASP A 96 -18.69 3.12 -4.18
CA ASP A 96 -18.02 4.41 -4.21
C ASP A 96 -18.96 5.51 -4.73
N GLN A 97 -18.43 6.73 -4.86
CA GLN A 97 -19.20 7.90 -5.29
C GLN A 97 -19.75 7.78 -6.73
N ASP A 98 -19.11 6.96 -7.57
CA ASP A 98 -19.51 6.69 -8.94
C ASP A 98 -20.46 5.47 -9.05
N GLY A 99 -20.85 4.88 -7.92
CA GLY A 99 -21.75 3.73 -7.85
C GLY A 99 -21.10 2.38 -8.07
N LYS A 100 -19.77 2.30 -8.10
CA LYS A 100 -19.01 1.05 -8.28
C LYS A 100 -19.03 0.23 -6.98
N TYR A 101 -19.37 -1.06 -7.08
CA TYR A 101 -19.25 -2.02 -5.99
C TYR A 101 -17.79 -2.44 -5.78
N LEU A 102 -17.03 -1.60 -5.09
CA LEU A 102 -15.57 -1.74 -5.02
C LEU A 102 -15.11 -3.09 -4.43
N ILE A 103 -15.76 -3.59 -3.37
CA ILE A 103 -15.37 -4.86 -2.74
C ILE A 103 -15.69 -6.05 -3.65
N ARG A 104 -16.79 -6.00 -4.43
CA ARG A 104 -17.09 -7.05 -5.41
C ARG A 104 -16.04 -7.13 -6.51
N GLU A 105 -15.55 -5.97 -7.00
CA GLU A 105 -14.47 -5.95 -8.00
C GLU A 105 -13.16 -6.50 -7.44
N MET A 106 -12.84 -6.18 -6.18
CA MET A 106 -11.66 -6.73 -5.49
C MET A 106 -11.75 -8.24 -5.31
N LEU A 107 -12.92 -8.75 -4.92
CA LEU A 107 -13.18 -10.19 -4.79
C LEU A 107 -13.04 -10.93 -6.11
N LYS A 108 -13.55 -10.38 -7.23
CA LYS A 108 -13.37 -10.99 -8.57
C LYS A 108 -11.89 -11.16 -8.92
N ILE A 109 -11.04 -10.19 -8.55
CA ILE A 109 -9.59 -10.30 -8.76
C ILE A 109 -9.00 -11.38 -7.87
N ALA A 110 -9.34 -11.38 -6.57
CA ALA A 110 -8.81 -12.36 -5.63
C ALA A 110 -9.23 -13.80 -5.96
N GLU A 111 -10.46 -14.01 -6.46
CA GLU A 111 -11.00 -15.32 -6.84
C GLU A 111 -10.54 -15.78 -8.22
N GLY A 112 -10.33 -14.86 -9.14
CA GLY A 112 -9.92 -15.13 -10.53
C GLY A 112 -8.40 -15.18 -10.68
N PRO A 113 -7.76 -14.10 -11.16
CA PRO A 113 -6.31 -14.07 -11.40
C PRO A 113 -5.47 -14.12 -10.11
N GLY A 114 -6.07 -13.89 -8.95
CA GLY A 114 -5.41 -13.89 -7.65
C GLY A 114 -4.76 -12.56 -7.26
N SER A 115 -4.43 -11.71 -8.23
CA SER A 115 -3.89 -10.36 -7.99
C SER A 115 -4.20 -9.41 -9.14
N GLY A 116 -4.24 -8.11 -8.84
CA GLY A 116 -4.48 -7.07 -9.84
C GLY A 116 -4.80 -5.71 -9.23
N TRP A 117 -5.09 -4.74 -10.09
CA TRP A 117 -5.42 -3.37 -9.70
C TRP A 117 -6.91 -3.09 -9.85
N VAL A 118 -7.47 -2.36 -8.87
CA VAL A 118 -8.85 -1.85 -8.90
C VAL A 118 -8.83 -0.34 -8.72
N ASP A 119 -9.49 0.37 -9.63
CA ASP A 119 -9.69 1.81 -9.58
C ASP A 119 -11.06 2.15 -8.99
N TYR A 120 -11.10 3.08 -8.05
CA TYR A 120 -12.32 3.54 -7.38
C TYR A 120 -12.11 4.89 -6.70
N LYS A 121 -13.18 5.53 -6.23
CA LYS A 121 -13.09 6.77 -5.45
C LYS A 121 -13.09 6.46 -3.96
N TRP A 122 -12.14 7.06 -3.23
CA TRP A 122 -12.00 6.82 -1.79
C TRP A 122 -11.49 8.05 -1.04
N PRO A 123 -11.91 8.27 0.23
CA PRO A 123 -11.37 9.35 1.03
C PRO A 123 -9.87 9.18 1.29
N ASN A 124 -9.10 10.17 0.90
CA ASN A 124 -7.66 10.25 1.16
C ASN A 124 -7.43 10.72 2.61
N PRO A 125 -6.69 9.96 3.46
CA PRO A 125 -6.48 10.34 4.85
C PRO A 125 -5.54 11.55 5.03
N ILE A 126 -4.79 11.95 4.00
CA ILE A 126 -3.90 13.12 4.03
C ILE A 126 -4.69 14.39 3.70
N THR A 127 -5.43 14.38 2.58
CA THR A 127 -6.14 15.56 2.08
C THR A 127 -7.56 15.70 2.66
N ASN A 128 -8.11 14.62 3.26
CA ASN A 128 -9.50 14.51 3.71
C ASN A 128 -10.56 14.73 2.60
N LYS A 129 -10.17 14.53 1.34
CA LYS A 129 -11.05 14.61 0.17
C LYS A 129 -11.31 13.23 -0.41
N ILE A 130 -12.42 13.08 -1.14
CA ILE A 130 -12.66 11.90 -1.98
C ILE A 130 -11.87 12.09 -3.26
N GLU A 131 -10.97 11.16 -3.54
CA GLU A 131 -10.05 11.21 -4.66
C GLU A 131 -10.01 9.87 -5.40
N ASP A 132 -9.51 9.89 -6.63
CA ASP A 132 -9.29 8.68 -7.41
C ASP A 132 -8.17 7.84 -6.78
N LYS A 133 -8.50 6.60 -6.45
CA LYS A 133 -7.59 5.63 -5.85
C LYS A 133 -7.42 4.43 -6.74
N SER A 134 -6.20 3.90 -6.82
CA SER A 134 -5.90 2.62 -7.44
C SER A 134 -5.30 1.70 -6.38
N SER A 135 -5.92 0.55 -6.12
CA SER A 135 -5.41 -0.40 -5.14
C SER A 135 -4.94 -1.69 -5.79
N TYR A 136 -3.74 -2.13 -5.44
CA TYR A 136 -3.26 -3.46 -5.74
C TYR A 136 -3.86 -4.44 -4.74
N ILE A 137 -4.50 -5.47 -5.27
CA ILE A 137 -5.18 -6.52 -4.51
C ILE A 137 -4.45 -7.84 -4.74
N GLU A 138 -4.25 -8.61 -3.69
CA GLU A 138 -3.71 -9.95 -3.80
C GLU A 138 -4.36 -10.91 -2.81
N LYS A 139 -4.69 -12.12 -3.27
CA LYS A 139 -5.25 -13.19 -2.46
C LYS A 139 -4.27 -13.64 -1.39
N MET A 140 -4.77 -13.90 -0.19
CA MET A 140 -3.99 -14.31 0.99
C MET A 140 -4.79 -15.36 1.78
N GLY A 141 -4.72 -16.63 1.34
CA GLY A 141 -5.54 -17.71 1.92
C GLY A 141 -7.04 -17.48 1.74
N ASN A 142 -7.79 -17.44 2.84
CA ASN A 142 -9.22 -17.13 2.86
C ASN A 142 -9.52 -15.62 2.93
N TYR A 143 -8.55 -14.81 2.62
CA TYR A 143 -8.61 -13.33 2.64
C TYR A 143 -8.03 -12.77 1.35
N PHE A 144 -8.19 -11.48 1.16
CA PHE A 144 -7.36 -10.69 0.28
C PHE A 144 -6.84 -9.46 1.01
N VAL A 145 -5.64 -9.05 0.66
CA VAL A 145 -5.01 -7.82 1.13
C VAL A 145 -4.92 -6.82 0.00
N GLY A 146 -5.11 -5.55 0.31
CA GLY A 146 -4.93 -4.46 -0.64
C GLY A 146 -4.18 -3.28 -0.04
N VAL A 147 -3.41 -2.62 -0.89
CA VAL A 147 -2.78 -1.32 -0.62
C VAL A 147 -2.98 -0.44 -1.85
N GLY A 148 -3.40 0.80 -1.65
CA GLY A 148 -3.70 1.69 -2.76
C GLY A 148 -2.93 2.99 -2.72
N ILE A 149 -2.73 3.54 -3.91
CA ILE A 149 -2.20 4.88 -4.17
C ILE A 149 -3.32 5.81 -4.61
N TYR A 150 -3.20 7.09 -4.31
CA TYR A 150 -4.10 8.11 -4.86
C TYR A 150 -3.49 8.69 -6.14
N LYS A 151 -4.34 8.86 -7.17
CA LYS A 151 -3.90 9.38 -8.47
C LYS A 151 -3.75 10.90 -8.39
N GLN A 152 -2.62 11.40 -8.84
CA GLN A 152 -2.32 12.82 -8.95
C GLN A 152 -2.76 13.37 -10.30
#